data_ef6ebcd8f767e5f89421c632fd442e3a
#
_entry.id   ef6ebcd8f767e5f89421c632fd442e3a
#
_cell.length_a   1.000
_cell.length_b   1.000
_cell.length_c   1.000
_cell.angle_alpha   90.00
_cell.angle_beta   90.00
_cell.angle_gamma   90.00
#
_symmetry.space_group_name_H-M   'P 1'
#
loop_
_entity.id
_entity.type
_entity.pdbx_description
1 polymer ?
#
loop_
_entity_poly.entity_id
_entity_poly.type
_entity_poly.pdbx_seq_one_letter_code
_entity_poly.pdbx_strand_id
1 'polypeptide(L)'
;FKAEAEKLLRGGSQQFHRFLQELSFQPTRYARSGRDLESKRLSRLYVGDTRVFRCEESVLRPSVAMCVLLDRSGSMTREDMRTGSLCAQAIAGMADSVSGCRSSVYAFPGVERQTLLEVKRFDEPVASCLERFCALRPFGYTPVRQSINSAAAQLVSRRESRKIIFLITDGLCSDAELLTDIEQDLKRAGIEIVCLGIGDDIPKIFSIQSDIKHSRQMKEAAYKLLEETFRRRH
;
A
#
# COMPACT_ATOMS: atom_id res chain seq x y z
N PHE A 1 -21.19 -6.54 -4.81
CA PHE A 1 -19.76 -6.27 -5.05
C PHE A 1 -19.48 -4.76 -5.04
N LYS A 2 -20.07 -3.95 -5.98
CA LYS A 2 -19.83 -2.50 -6.07
C LYS A 2 -20.21 -1.75 -4.78
N ALA A 3 -21.42 -1.96 -4.25
CA ALA A 3 -21.88 -1.34 -3.00
C ALA A 3 -21.05 -1.77 -1.77
N GLU A 4 -20.60 -3.01 -1.75
CA GLU A 4 -19.75 -3.58 -0.70
C GLU A 4 -18.33 -2.96 -0.73
N ALA A 5 -17.75 -2.85 -1.91
CA ALA A 5 -16.48 -2.17 -2.13
C ALA A 5 -16.55 -0.68 -1.77
N GLU A 6 -17.61 0.03 -2.15
CA GLU A 6 -17.83 1.43 -1.77
C GLU A 6 -17.96 1.60 -0.24
N LYS A 7 -18.64 0.67 0.44
CA LYS A 7 -18.76 0.68 1.91
C LYS A 7 -17.41 0.48 2.60
N LEU A 8 -16.57 -0.41 2.05
CA LEU A 8 -15.20 -0.62 2.53
C LEU A 8 -14.33 0.61 2.32
N LEU A 9 -14.40 1.23 1.14
CA LEU A 9 -13.66 2.45 0.81
C LEU A 9 -14.02 3.62 1.72
N ARG A 10 -15.31 3.90 1.95
CA ARG A 10 -15.75 5.07 2.75
C ARG A 10 -15.22 5.05 4.18
N GLY A 11 -15.23 3.90 4.85
CA GLY A 11 -14.77 3.84 6.23
C GLY A 11 -13.25 3.76 6.40
N GLY A 12 -12.54 3.09 5.46
CA GLY A 12 -11.07 2.96 5.49
C GLY A 12 -10.35 4.20 4.99
N SER A 13 -10.91 4.88 4.00
CA SER A 13 -10.32 6.07 3.38
C SER A 13 -10.16 7.23 4.38
N GLN A 14 -11.14 7.50 5.23
CA GLN A 14 -11.04 8.59 6.21
C GLN A 14 -9.98 8.33 7.28
N GLN A 15 -9.89 7.10 7.79
CA GLN A 15 -8.88 6.72 8.77
C GLN A 15 -7.49 6.74 8.16
N PHE A 16 -7.32 6.20 6.94
CA PHE A 16 -6.06 6.19 6.23
C PHE A 16 -5.62 7.61 5.84
N HIS A 17 -6.56 8.47 5.42
CA HIS A 17 -6.29 9.88 5.14
C HIS A 17 -5.81 10.62 6.38
N ARG A 18 -6.49 10.42 7.53
CA ARG A 18 -6.09 11.01 8.81
C ARG A 18 -4.71 10.52 9.23
N PHE A 19 -4.46 9.23 9.13
CA PHE A 19 -3.16 8.63 9.46
C PHE A 19 -2.02 9.19 8.57
N LEU A 20 -2.23 9.31 7.25
CA LEU A 20 -1.22 9.90 6.37
C LEU A 20 -1.05 11.41 6.60
N GLN A 21 -2.11 12.12 7.00
CA GLN A 21 -2.01 13.50 7.45
C GLN A 21 -1.16 13.62 8.74
N GLU A 22 -1.34 12.72 9.70
CA GLU A 22 -0.53 12.66 10.92
C GLU A 22 0.94 12.39 10.62
N LEU A 23 1.24 11.48 9.68
CA LEU A 23 2.61 11.22 9.23
C LEU A 23 3.22 12.38 8.45
N SER A 24 2.38 13.18 7.78
CA SER A 24 2.81 14.38 7.05
C SER A 24 2.91 15.60 7.96
N PHE A 25 2.43 15.50 9.20
CA PHE A 25 2.48 16.57 10.17
C PHE A 25 3.88 16.71 10.73
N GLN A 26 4.68 17.60 10.13
CA GLN A 26 5.92 18.04 10.74
C GLN A 26 5.60 19.18 11.74
N PRO A 27 6.15 19.12 12.96
CA PRO A 27 5.98 20.23 13.90
C PRO A 27 6.51 21.52 13.28
N THR A 28 5.73 22.58 13.35
CA THR A 28 6.11 23.90 12.84
C THR A 28 7.47 24.28 13.42
N ARG A 29 8.50 24.31 12.58
CA ARG A 29 9.84 24.79 12.98
C ARG A 29 9.86 26.30 12.91
N TYR A 30 10.60 26.88 13.83
CA TYR A 30 10.79 28.33 13.89
C TYR A 30 12.27 28.66 13.68
N ALA A 31 12.53 29.62 12.81
CA ALA A 31 13.87 30.08 12.48
C ALA A 31 14.10 31.53 12.90
N ARG A 32 15.37 31.95 12.86
CA ARG A 32 15.76 33.33 13.16
C ARG A 32 15.52 34.27 11.98
N SER A 33 15.29 33.73 10.80
CA SER A 33 15.00 34.49 9.58
C SER A 33 14.00 33.70 8.72
N GLY A 34 13.14 34.38 7.97
CA GLY A 34 12.13 33.78 7.10
C GLY A 34 11.19 34.84 6.53
N ARG A 35 10.21 34.41 5.70
CA ARG A 35 9.21 35.29 5.11
C ARG A 35 8.02 35.54 6.05
N ASP A 36 7.60 34.53 6.80
CA ASP A 36 6.39 34.57 7.62
C ASP A 36 6.74 34.73 9.10
N LEU A 37 6.35 35.86 9.65
CA LEU A 37 6.54 36.19 11.06
C LEU A 37 5.38 35.63 11.89
N GLU A 38 5.67 34.83 12.91
CA GLU A 38 4.65 34.32 13.84
C GLU A 38 4.42 35.35 14.97
N SER A 39 3.37 36.13 14.83
CA SER A 39 3.02 37.22 15.75
C SER A 39 2.91 36.80 17.22
N LYS A 40 2.41 35.59 17.46
CA LYS A 40 2.29 34.99 18.81
C LYS A 40 3.63 34.72 19.49
N ARG A 41 4.71 34.69 18.73
CA ARG A 41 6.08 34.44 19.23
C ARG A 41 6.92 35.69 19.41
N LEU A 42 6.41 36.86 19.03
CA LEU A 42 7.13 38.10 19.21
C LEU A 42 7.45 38.39 20.69
N SER A 43 6.56 38.00 21.61
CA SER A 43 6.82 38.09 23.04
C SER A 43 8.04 37.32 23.53
N ARG A 44 8.49 36.32 22.79
CA ARG A 44 9.70 35.52 23.10
C ARG A 44 11.00 36.24 22.82
N LEU A 45 10.97 37.31 22.02
CA LEU A 45 12.12 38.18 21.81
C LEU A 45 12.60 38.80 23.12
N TYR A 46 11.67 39.14 24.05
CA TYR A 46 12.00 39.68 25.36
C TYR A 46 12.80 38.72 26.24
N VAL A 47 12.69 37.40 26.00
CA VAL A 47 13.43 36.38 26.73
C VAL A 47 14.62 35.82 25.90
N GLY A 48 15.00 36.52 24.82
CA GLY A 48 16.19 36.20 24.01
C GLY A 48 15.98 35.09 22.96
N ASP A 49 14.76 34.57 22.79
CA ASP A 49 14.48 33.57 21.70
C ASP A 49 14.15 34.30 20.40
N THR A 50 15.14 34.40 19.51
CA THR A 50 15.02 35.10 18.22
C THR A 50 14.37 34.25 17.13
N ARG A 51 13.90 33.02 17.41
CA ARG A 51 13.23 32.13 16.45
C ARG A 51 11.75 32.46 16.35
N VAL A 52 11.43 33.54 15.64
CA VAL A 52 10.09 34.10 15.49
C VAL A 52 9.51 33.96 14.09
N PHE A 53 10.32 33.51 13.13
CA PHE A 53 9.86 33.23 11.78
C PHE A 53 9.36 31.80 11.66
N ARG A 54 8.16 31.64 11.11
CA ARG A 54 7.59 30.34 10.78
C ARG A 54 8.31 29.79 9.55
N CYS A 55 8.97 28.66 9.72
CA CYS A 55 9.45 27.87 8.59
C CYS A 55 8.32 26.94 8.14
N GLU A 56 7.70 27.26 7.02
CA GLU A 56 6.98 26.24 6.27
C GLU A 56 8.04 25.37 5.59
N GLU A 57 8.50 24.32 6.28
CA GLU A 57 9.07 23.21 5.54
C GLU A 57 7.96 22.74 4.61
N SER A 58 8.25 22.70 3.30
CA SER A 58 7.32 22.17 2.30
C SER A 58 6.76 20.88 2.85
N VAL A 59 5.46 20.83 3.12
CA VAL A 59 4.76 19.61 3.56
C VAL A 59 5.18 18.55 2.55
N LEU A 60 6.07 17.64 2.97
CA LEU A 60 6.51 16.55 2.13
C LEU A 60 5.27 15.71 1.87
N ARG A 61 4.61 16.01 0.75
CA ARG A 61 3.47 15.20 0.32
C ARG A 61 3.97 13.78 0.20
N PRO A 62 3.25 12.80 0.76
CA PRO A 62 3.63 11.41 0.64
C PRO A 62 3.84 11.09 -0.85
N SER A 63 5.01 10.64 -1.21
CA SER A 63 5.34 10.25 -2.58
C SER A 63 5.50 8.74 -2.59
N VAL A 64 4.40 8.03 -2.82
CA VAL A 64 4.29 6.57 -2.68
C VAL A 64 3.80 5.95 -3.98
N ALA A 65 4.54 4.96 -4.50
CA ALA A 65 4.07 4.03 -5.52
C ALA A 65 3.77 2.68 -4.87
N MET A 66 2.54 2.22 -4.99
CA MET A 66 2.09 0.94 -4.44
C MET A 66 1.67 0.00 -5.57
N CYS A 67 2.24 -1.20 -5.60
CA CYS A 67 1.84 -2.26 -6.50
C CYS A 67 1.13 -3.35 -5.71
N VAL A 68 -0.17 -3.53 -5.93
CA VAL A 68 -0.95 -4.61 -5.31
C VAL A 68 -0.89 -5.84 -6.20
N LEU A 69 -0.39 -6.94 -5.68
CA LEU A 69 -0.35 -8.26 -6.31
C LEU A 69 -1.44 -9.13 -5.70
N LEU A 70 -2.40 -9.53 -6.51
CA LEU A 70 -3.50 -10.40 -6.11
C LEU A 70 -3.28 -11.81 -6.67
N ASP A 71 -3.18 -12.77 -5.78
CA ASP A 71 -3.16 -14.17 -6.13
C ASP A 71 -4.53 -14.58 -6.71
N ARG A 72 -4.48 -15.27 -7.84
CA ARG A 72 -5.64 -15.92 -8.46
C ARG A 72 -5.34 -17.37 -8.83
N SER A 73 -4.42 -17.99 -8.13
CA SER A 73 -4.06 -19.39 -8.36
C SER A 73 -5.24 -20.35 -8.16
N GLY A 74 -5.07 -21.57 -8.61
CA GLY A 74 -6.13 -22.60 -8.55
C GLY A 74 -6.51 -23.04 -7.13
N SER A 75 -5.70 -22.73 -6.12
CA SER A 75 -6.01 -22.93 -4.68
C SER A 75 -7.10 -21.99 -4.17
N MET A 76 -7.17 -20.79 -4.72
CA MET A 76 -8.16 -19.78 -4.34
C MET A 76 -9.58 -20.30 -4.56
N THR A 77 -10.38 -20.36 -3.52
CA THR A 77 -11.81 -20.59 -3.67
C THR A 77 -12.51 -19.38 -4.31
N ARG A 78 -13.75 -19.52 -4.73
CA ARG A 78 -14.53 -18.37 -5.23
C ARG A 78 -14.71 -17.27 -4.17
N GLU A 79 -14.80 -17.66 -2.89
CA GLU A 79 -14.93 -16.73 -1.78
C GLU A 79 -13.63 -16.01 -1.49
N ASP A 80 -12.49 -16.73 -1.51
CA ASP A 80 -11.17 -16.14 -1.35
C ASP A 80 -10.85 -15.16 -2.47
N MET A 81 -11.16 -15.53 -3.72
CA MET A 81 -10.99 -14.66 -4.88
C MET A 81 -11.83 -13.38 -4.76
N ARG A 82 -13.09 -13.51 -4.27
CA ARG A 82 -13.94 -12.35 -4.02
C ARG A 82 -13.38 -11.48 -2.91
N THR A 83 -12.95 -12.08 -1.81
CA THR A 83 -12.33 -11.40 -0.67
C THR A 83 -11.05 -10.68 -1.08
N GLY A 84 -10.15 -11.37 -1.78
CA GLY A 84 -8.91 -10.81 -2.30
C GLY A 84 -9.13 -9.65 -3.27
N SER A 85 -10.09 -9.78 -4.18
CA SER A 85 -10.46 -8.71 -5.14
C SER A 85 -11.00 -7.47 -4.41
N LEU A 86 -11.83 -7.65 -3.39
CA LEU A 86 -12.34 -6.55 -2.57
C LEU A 86 -11.22 -5.88 -1.75
N CYS A 87 -10.29 -6.67 -1.21
CA CYS A 87 -9.10 -6.16 -0.53
C CYS A 87 -8.24 -5.32 -1.48
N ALA A 88 -7.88 -5.87 -2.63
CA ALA A 88 -7.06 -5.19 -3.62
C ALA A 88 -7.69 -3.87 -4.07
N GLN A 89 -9.01 -3.87 -4.32
CA GLN A 89 -9.77 -2.69 -4.67
C GLN A 89 -9.78 -1.66 -3.54
N ALA A 90 -9.99 -2.09 -2.28
CA ALA A 90 -10.01 -1.19 -1.13
C ALA A 90 -8.63 -0.55 -0.90
N ILE A 91 -7.55 -1.33 -0.93
CA ILE A 91 -6.18 -0.85 -0.75
C ILE A 91 -5.81 0.15 -1.86
N ALA A 92 -6.06 -0.20 -3.12
CA ALA A 92 -5.78 0.69 -4.24
C ALA A 92 -6.62 1.98 -4.18
N GLY A 93 -7.90 1.88 -3.80
CA GLY A 93 -8.78 3.05 -3.64
C GLY A 93 -8.36 3.96 -2.49
N MET A 94 -7.90 3.40 -1.38
CA MET A 94 -7.33 4.17 -0.27
C MET A 94 -6.07 4.91 -0.71
N ALA A 95 -5.16 4.24 -1.41
CA ALA A 95 -3.95 4.86 -1.94
C ALA A 95 -4.28 5.99 -2.94
N ASP A 96 -5.21 5.76 -3.87
CA ASP A 96 -5.62 6.76 -4.86
C ASP A 96 -6.34 7.98 -4.23
N SER A 97 -6.93 7.83 -3.03
CA SER A 97 -7.58 8.93 -2.32
C SER A 97 -6.59 9.94 -1.73
N VAL A 98 -5.30 9.59 -1.68
CA VAL A 98 -4.26 10.41 -1.06
C VAL A 98 -3.41 11.07 -2.13
N SER A 99 -3.32 12.40 -2.07
CA SER A 99 -2.46 13.17 -2.97
C SER A 99 -0.99 12.74 -2.81
N GLY A 100 -0.34 12.40 -3.93
CA GLY A 100 1.04 11.92 -3.94
C GLY A 100 1.20 10.41 -3.78
N CYS A 101 0.11 9.67 -3.55
CA CYS A 101 0.10 8.21 -3.64
C CYS A 101 -0.43 7.78 -5.01
N ARG A 102 0.17 6.74 -5.57
CA ARG A 102 -0.25 6.09 -6.81
C ARG A 102 -0.29 4.60 -6.62
N SER A 103 -1.32 3.95 -7.14
CA SER A 103 -1.46 2.50 -7.03
C SER A 103 -1.65 1.83 -8.38
N SER A 104 -1.13 0.62 -8.51
CA SER A 104 -1.45 -0.33 -9.58
C SER A 104 -1.92 -1.64 -8.96
N VAL A 105 -2.69 -2.42 -9.69
CA VAL A 105 -3.16 -3.74 -9.27
C VAL A 105 -2.89 -4.73 -10.40
N TYR A 106 -2.20 -5.80 -10.08
CA TYR A 106 -1.98 -6.94 -10.97
C TYR A 106 -2.47 -8.22 -10.29
N ALA A 107 -3.06 -9.10 -11.07
CA ALA A 107 -3.38 -10.46 -10.63
C ALA A 107 -2.36 -11.45 -11.20
N PHE A 108 -2.02 -12.50 -10.44
CA PHE A 108 -1.14 -13.56 -10.88
C PHE A 108 -1.71 -14.95 -10.54
N PRO A 109 -1.43 -15.96 -11.36
CA PRO A 109 -0.73 -15.92 -12.64
C PRO A 109 -1.48 -15.08 -13.68
N GLY A 110 -0.74 -14.56 -14.64
CA GLY A 110 -1.29 -13.88 -15.80
C GLY A 110 -1.97 -14.85 -16.77
N VAL A 111 -2.14 -14.43 -18.00
CA VAL A 111 -2.68 -15.27 -19.08
C VAL A 111 -1.59 -15.58 -20.11
N GLU A 112 -1.66 -16.76 -20.71
CA GLU A 112 -0.71 -17.24 -21.70
C GLU A 112 0.75 -17.23 -21.21
N ARG A 113 1.60 -16.37 -21.79
CA ARG A 113 3.01 -16.21 -21.43
C ARG A 113 3.28 -15.06 -20.45
N GLN A 114 2.23 -14.34 -20.04
CA GLN A 114 2.38 -13.22 -19.11
C GLN A 114 2.37 -13.72 -17.66
N THR A 115 3.30 -13.21 -16.86
CA THR A 115 3.34 -13.50 -15.41
C THR A 115 2.22 -12.78 -14.66
N LEU A 116 1.90 -11.55 -15.09
CA LEU A 116 0.92 -10.69 -14.46
C LEU A 116 -0.23 -10.37 -15.41
N LEU A 117 -1.45 -10.37 -14.87
CA LEU A 117 -2.65 -9.84 -15.51
C LEU A 117 -2.89 -8.43 -14.97
N GLU A 118 -2.90 -7.44 -15.84
CA GLU A 118 -3.15 -6.05 -15.47
C GLU A 118 -4.63 -5.83 -15.13
N VAL A 119 -4.91 -5.44 -13.89
CA VAL A 119 -6.25 -5.10 -13.41
C VAL A 119 -6.44 -3.58 -13.34
N LYS A 120 -5.42 -2.86 -12.85
CA LYS A 120 -5.42 -1.40 -12.74
C LYS A 120 -4.02 -0.84 -12.97
N ARG A 121 -3.89 0.16 -13.81
CA ARG A 121 -2.64 0.91 -14.01
C ARG A 121 -2.48 2.03 -12.97
N PHE A 122 -1.25 2.53 -12.82
CA PHE A 122 -0.93 3.62 -11.90
C PHE A 122 -1.67 4.93 -12.19
N ASP A 123 -2.02 5.17 -13.43
CA ASP A 123 -2.68 6.39 -13.93
C ASP A 123 -4.20 6.26 -14.07
N GLU A 124 -4.76 5.08 -13.73
CA GLU A 124 -6.20 4.83 -13.75
C GLU A 124 -6.82 4.97 -12.35
N PRO A 125 -8.00 5.58 -12.21
CA PRO A 125 -8.75 5.51 -10.96
C PRO A 125 -9.39 4.13 -10.79
N VAL A 126 -9.47 3.64 -9.54
CA VAL A 126 -10.09 2.34 -9.23
C VAL A 126 -11.52 2.22 -9.78
N ALA A 127 -12.27 3.31 -9.78
CA ALA A 127 -13.66 3.31 -10.25
C ALA A 127 -13.82 2.87 -11.72
N SER A 128 -12.82 3.13 -12.57
CA SER A 128 -12.85 2.74 -13.99
C SER A 128 -12.45 1.27 -14.21
N CYS A 129 -11.94 0.60 -13.18
CA CYS A 129 -11.41 -0.77 -13.28
C CYS A 129 -12.33 -1.83 -12.67
N LEU A 130 -13.52 -1.47 -12.17
CA LEU A 130 -14.42 -2.35 -11.41
C LEU A 130 -14.78 -3.63 -12.16
N GLU A 131 -15.01 -3.54 -13.45
CA GLU A 131 -15.35 -4.70 -14.28
C GLU A 131 -14.20 -5.71 -14.34
N ARG A 132 -12.94 -5.23 -14.41
CA ARG A 132 -11.76 -6.09 -14.42
C ARG A 132 -11.61 -6.84 -13.09
N PHE A 133 -11.88 -6.20 -11.95
CA PHE A 133 -11.91 -6.86 -10.65
C PHE A 133 -13.01 -7.93 -10.58
N CYS A 134 -14.19 -7.65 -11.10
CA CYS A 134 -15.31 -8.60 -11.13
C CYS A 134 -15.06 -9.79 -12.08
N ALA A 135 -14.26 -9.59 -13.11
CA ALA A 135 -13.93 -10.61 -14.09
C ALA A 135 -12.88 -11.62 -13.61
N LEU A 136 -12.16 -11.33 -12.52
CA LEU A 136 -11.13 -12.22 -11.99
C LEU A 136 -11.72 -13.58 -11.59
N ARG A 137 -11.01 -14.63 -11.95
CA ARG A 137 -11.35 -16.04 -11.64
C ARG A 137 -10.08 -16.76 -11.24
N PRO A 138 -10.17 -17.76 -10.37
CA PRO A 138 -9.06 -18.64 -10.05
C PRO A 138 -8.52 -19.31 -11.32
N PHE A 139 -7.21 -19.40 -11.45
CA PHE A 139 -6.57 -19.98 -12.63
C PHE A 139 -5.11 -20.36 -12.36
N GLY A 140 -4.71 -21.55 -12.82
CA GLY A 140 -3.31 -21.94 -12.96
C GLY A 140 -2.56 -22.19 -11.65
N TYR A 141 -1.25 -22.03 -11.72
CA TYR A 141 -0.28 -22.25 -10.64
C TYR A 141 0.06 -20.93 -9.93
N THR A 142 0.91 -21.01 -8.88
CA THR A 142 1.22 -19.86 -8.02
C THR A 142 2.66 -19.38 -8.22
N PRO A 143 2.99 -18.56 -9.24
CA PRO A 143 4.35 -18.08 -9.52
C PRO A 143 4.71 -16.86 -8.67
N VAL A 144 4.68 -16.97 -7.34
CA VAL A 144 4.83 -15.83 -6.42
C VAL A 144 6.12 -15.06 -6.66
N ARG A 145 7.28 -15.76 -6.71
CA ARG A 145 8.58 -15.13 -6.91
C ARG A 145 8.67 -14.35 -8.22
N GLN A 146 8.22 -14.96 -9.32
CA GLN A 146 8.24 -14.32 -10.63
C GLN A 146 7.33 -13.09 -10.66
N SER A 147 6.18 -13.18 -10.00
CA SER A 147 5.21 -12.09 -9.89
C SER A 147 5.74 -10.92 -9.07
N ILE A 148 6.40 -11.20 -7.95
CA ILE A 148 7.07 -10.17 -7.14
C ILE A 148 8.17 -9.49 -7.95
N ASN A 149 9.02 -10.24 -8.67
CA ASN A 149 10.07 -9.66 -9.50
C ASN A 149 9.50 -8.78 -10.62
N SER A 150 8.41 -9.21 -11.26
CA SER A 150 7.73 -8.43 -12.29
C SER A 150 7.14 -7.13 -11.74
N ALA A 151 6.55 -7.17 -10.54
CA ALA A 151 6.05 -5.98 -9.85
C ALA A 151 7.18 -5.05 -9.41
N ALA A 152 8.29 -5.60 -8.92
CA ALA A 152 9.46 -4.83 -8.54
C ALA A 152 10.04 -4.07 -9.74
N ALA A 153 10.13 -4.71 -10.91
CA ALA A 153 10.58 -4.06 -12.14
C ALA A 153 9.69 -2.86 -12.52
N GLN A 154 8.36 -2.97 -12.35
CA GLN A 154 7.43 -1.86 -12.55
C GLN A 154 7.70 -0.71 -11.57
N LEU A 155 7.95 -1.02 -10.29
CA LEU A 155 8.17 -0.02 -9.25
C LEU A 155 9.54 0.66 -9.39
N VAL A 156 10.57 -0.04 -9.84
CA VAL A 156 11.92 0.54 -10.03
C VAL A 156 11.85 1.74 -10.97
N SER A 157 11.06 1.67 -12.03
CA SER A 157 10.90 2.75 -13.01
C SER A 157 10.13 3.97 -12.48
N ARG A 158 9.52 3.88 -11.30
CA ARG A 158 8.72 4.94 -10.71
C ARG A 158 9.58 6.00 -10.03
N ARG A 159 9.10 7.24 -10.04
CA ARG A 159 9.80 8.41 -9.46
C ARG A 159 9.47 8.63 -7.98
N GLU A 160 8.42 7.97 -7.47
CA GLU A 160 7.99 8.09 -6.09
C GLU A 160 9.12 7.61 -5.15
N SER A 161 9.29 8.34 -4.06
CA SER A 161 10.38 8.10 -3.10
C SER A 161 10.20 6.82 -2.29
N ARG A 162 8.95 6.38 -2.12
CA ARG A 162 8.60 5.14 -1.41
C ARG A 162 7.90 4.17 -2.34
N LYS A 163 8.32 2.93 -2.31
CA LYS A 163 7.85 1.88 -3.21
C LYS A 163 7.41 0.68 -2.38
N ILE A 164 6.17 0.23 -2.57
CA ILE A 164 5.56 -0.82 -1.76
C ILE A 164 4.93 -1.87 -2.67
N ILE A 165 5.25 -3.14 -2.45
CA ILE A 165 4.49 -4.27 -2.99
C ILE A 165 3.52 -4.73 -1.90
N PHE A 166 2.25 -4.83 -2.23
CA PHE A 166 1.22 -5.37 -1.36
C PHE A 166 0.74 -6.70 -1.93
N LEU A 167 1.19 -7.81 -1.36
CA LEU A 167 0.86 -9.15 -1.80
C LEU A 167 -0.39 -9.66 -1.08
N ILE A 168 -1.37 -10.16 -1.83
CA ILE A 168 -2.58 -10.82 -1.33
C ILE A 168 -2.61 -12.23 -1.87
N THR A 169 -2.58 -13.25 -1.00
CA THR A 169 -2.51 -14.67 -1.39
C THR A 169 -3.23 -15.56 -0.38
N ASP A 170 -3.75 -16.71 -0.82
CA ASP A 170 -4.33 -17.76 0.04
C ASP A 170 -3.31 -18.82 0.45
N GLY A 171 -2.13 -18.81 -0.15
CA GLY A 171 -1.05 -19.73 0.16
C GLY A 171 0.27 -19.21 -0.36
N LEU A 172 1.28 -19.32 0.47
CA LEU A 172 2.66 -19.09 0.05
C LEU A 172 3.21 -20.42 -0.45
N CYS A 173 3.72 -20.40 -1.68
CA CYS A 173 4.32 -21.53 -2.34
C CYS A 173 5.25 -22.35 -1.40
N SER A 174 5.41 -23.64 -1.66
CA SER A 174 6.30 -24.58 -0.96
C SER A 174 7.77 -24.13 -0.81
N ASP A 175 8.16 -23.03 -1.46
CA ASP A 175 9.52 -22.52 -1.49
C ASP A 175 9.70 -21.31 -0.54
N ALA A 176 9.31 -21.47 0.74
CA ALA A 176 9.43 -20.42 1.76
C ALA A 176 10.85 -19.84 1.89
N GLU A 177 11.88 -20.65 1.75
CA GLU A 177 13.28 -20.21 1.79
C GLU A 177 13.61 -19.25 0.66
N LEU A 178 13.12 -19.52 -0.56
CA LEU A 178 13.33 -18.64 -1.72
C LEU A 178 12.63 -17.27 -1.58
N LEU A 179 11.58 -17.19 -0.77
CA LEU A 179 10.84 -15.94 -0.54
C LEU A 179 11.51 -15.05 0.53
N THR A 180 12.26 -15.64 1.46
CA THR A 180 13.03 -14.89 2.46
C THR A 180 14.14 -14.07 1.79
N ASP A 181 14.84 -14.65 0.81
CA ASP A 181 15.88 -13.95 0.05
C ASP A 181 15.28 -12.78 -0.76
N ILE A 182 14.08 -12.96 -1.29
CA ILE A 182 13.38 -11.93 -2.08
C ILE A 182 13.10 -10.67 -1.24
N GLU A 183 12.73 -10.80 0.03
CA GLU A 183 12.49 -9.64 0.89
C GLU A 183 13.78 -8.81 1.07
N GLN A 184 14.92 -9.48 1.21
CA GLN A 184 16.21 -8.80 1.33
C GLN A 184 16.60 -8.08 0.03
N ASP A 185 16.39 -8.73 -1.12
CA ASP A 185 16.68 -8.14 -2.44
C ASP A 185 15.80 -6.92 -2.72
N LEU A 186 14.50 -7.01 -2.42
CA LEU A 186 13.58 -5.88 -2.50
C LEU A 186 14.01 -4.73 -1.60
N LYS A 187 14.41 -5.03 -0.37
CA LYS A 187 14.90 -4.02 0.58
C LYS A 187 16.15 -3.30 0.07
N ARG A 188 17.09 -4.02 -0.56
CA ARG A 188 18.27 -3.43 -1.22
C ARG A 188 17.87 -2.52 -2.39
N ALA A 189 16.80 -2.88 -3.12
CA ALA A 189 16.23 -2.06 -4.19
C ALA A 189 15.36 -0.88 -3.69
N GLY A 190 15.22 -0.70 -2.37
CA GLY A 190 14.39 0.34 -1.77
C GLY A 190 12.88 0.07 -1.90
N ILE A 191 12.49 -1.18 -2.07
CA ILE A 191 11.10 -1.62 -2.18
C ILE A 191 10.72 -2.38 -0.91
N GLU A 192 9.59 -2.01 -0.32
CA GLU A 192 9.00 -2.70 0.83
C GLU A 192 7.99 -3.73 0.34
N ILE A 193 7.90 -4.87 1.02
CA ILE A 193 6.86 -5.87 0.75
C ILE A 193 6.00 -6.06 2.00
N VAL A 194 4.70 -6.14 1.77
CA VAL A 194 3.67 -6.36 2.79
C VAL A 194 2.79 -7.49 2.31
N CYS A 195 2.51 -8.46 3.15
CA CYS A 195 1.69 -9.62 2.80
C CYS A 195 0.39 -9.65 3.59
N LEU A 196 -0.70 -9.90 2.88
CA LEU A 196 -2.01 -10.18 3.42
C LEU A 196 -2.41 -11.61 3.02
N GLY A 197 -2.40 -12.50 3.99
CA GLY A 197 -2.85 -13.86 3.81
C GLY A 197 -4.37 -13.99 3.89
N ILE A 198 -4.96 -14.84 3.04
CA ILE A 198 -6.38 -15.18 3.08
C ILE A 198 -6.50 -16.66 3.42
N GLY A 199 -7.07 -16.99 4.57
CA GLY A 199 -7.23 -18.37 5.03
C GLY A 199 -6.59 -18.65 6.37
N ASP A 200 -6.53 -19.95 6.74
CA ASP A 200 -5.94 -20.44 7.98
C ASP A 200 -4.50 -20.91 7.73
N ASP A 201 -3.62 -20.63 8.70
CA ASP A 201 -2.25 -21.19 8.77
C ASP A 201 -1.31 -20.82 7.62
N ILE A 202 -1.37 -19.57 7.15
CA ILE A 202 -0.39 -19.07 6.17
C ILE A 202 0.97 -18.86 6.85
N PRO A 203 2.05 -19.51 6.36
CA PRO A 203 3.38 -19.37 6.97
C PRO A 203 3.82 -17.91 6.96
N LYS A 204 4.36 -17.44 8.10
CA LYS A 204 4.93 -16.09 8.20
C LYS A 204 6.30 -16.07 7.51
N ILE A 205 6.34 -15.48 6.34
CA ILE A 205 7.56 -15.37 5.53
C ILE A 205 8.05 -13.92 5.49
N PHE A 206 7.13 -12.96 5.44
CA PHE A 206 7.47 -11.56 5.34
C PHE A 206 7.43 -10.86 6.70
N SER A 207 8.33 -9.89 6.89
CA SER A 207 8.46 -9.10 8.13
C SER A 207 7.19 -8.32 8.47
N ILE A 208 6.37 -7.97 7.47
CA ILE A 208 5.07 -7.32 7.62
C ILE A 208 4.04 -8.22 6.98
N GLN A 209 3.34 -8.99 7.80
CA GLN A 209 2.31 -9.93 7.36
C GLN A 209 1.15 -9.99 8.34
N SER A 210 -0.07 -10.09 7.81
CA SER A 210 -1.29 -10.35 8.57
C SER A 210 -2.18 -11.30 7.80
N ASP A 211 -2.93 -12.12 8.52
CA ASP A 211 -3.79 -13.12 7.94
C ASP A 211 -5.27 -12.78 8.21
N ILE A 212 -6.13 -13.10 7.24
CA ILE A 212 -7.58 -12.88 7.31
C ILE A 212 -8.28 -14.23 7.19
N LYS A 213 -9.07 -14.61 8.20
CA LYS A 213 -9.90 -15.82 8.17
C LYS A 213 -11.26 -15.58 7.51
N HIS A 214 -11.79 -14.38 7.66
CA HIS A 214 -13.11 -14.01 7.14
C HIS A 214 -13.10 -12.61 6.52
N SER A 215 -13.91 -12.43 5.48
CA SER A 215 -14.06 -11.17 4.76
C SER A 215 -14.39 -9.97 5.67
N ARG A 216 -15.02 -10.20 6.84
CA ARG A 216 -15.31 -9.16 7.83
C ARG A 216 -14.07 -8.52 8.47
N GLN A 217 -12.98 -9.29 8.60
CA GLN A 217 -11.71 -8.84 9.19
C GLN A 217 -10.84 -8.07 8.21
N MET A 218 -11.16 -8.16 6.93
CA MET A 218 -10.42 -7.61 5.81
C MET A 218 -10.05 -6.14 5.98
N LYS A 219 -11.04 -5.32 6.38
CA LYS A 219 -10.88 -3.88 6.52
C LYS A 219 -9.86 -3.51 7.60
N GLU A 220 -9.99 -4.16 8.76
CA GLU A 220 -9.11 -3.92 9.91
C GLU A 220 -7.70 -4.43 9.63
N ALA A 221 -7.56 -5.60 9.02
CA ALA A 221 -6.27 -6.18 8.68
C ALA A 221 -5.53 -5.34 7.60
N ALA A 222 -6.22 -4.95 6.53
CA ALA A 222 -5.64 -4.08 5.50
C ALA A 222 -5.22 -2.72 6.06
N TYR A 223 -6.08 -2.11 6.90
CA TYR A 223 -5.76 -0.85 7.57
C TYR A 223 -4.56 -0.99 8.51
N LYS A 224 -4.56 -2.01 9.37
CA LYS A 224 -3.46 -2.28 10.31
C LYS A 224 -2.12 -2.49 9.58
N LEU A 225 -2.13 -3.25 8.48
CA LEU A 225 -0.93 -3.47 7.67
C LEU A 225 -0.43 -2.17 7.04
N LEU A 226 -1.32 -1.36 6.48
CA LEU A 226 -0.96 -0.06 5.94
C LEU A 226 -0.40 0.85 7.04
N GLU A 227 -1.06 0.93 8.19
CA GLU A 227 -0.60 1.71 9.34
C GLU A 227 0.79 1.26 9.80
N GLU A 228 1.01 -0.05 9.98
CA GLU A 228 2.30 -0.62 10.39
C GLU A 228 3.39 -0.33 9.36
N THR A 229 3.07 -0.48 8.08
CA THR A 229 3.98 -0.19 6.97
C THR A 229 4.44 1.26 7.00
N PHE A 230 3.51 2.18 7.22
CA PHE A 230 3.84 3.61 7.21
C PHE A 230 4.52 4.09 8.50
N ARG A 231 4.27 3.46 9.66
CA ARG A 231 4.91 3.81 10.95
C ARG A 231 6.37 3.38 11.07
N ARG A 232 6.80 2.32 10.41
CA ARG A 232 8.17 1.75 10.55
C ARG A 232 9.31 2.66 10.09
N ARG A 233 9.05 3.82 9.46
CA ARG A 233 10.07 4.76 8.98
C ARG A 233 10.16 6.08 9.76
N HIS A 234 9.52 6.14 10.91
CA HIS A 234 9.67 7.24 11.87
C HIS A 234 10.23 6.70 13.19
#